data_1279b25d2c0fb94ec19c0d1240e0e4e2
#
_entry.id   1279b25d2c0fb94ec19c0d1240e0e4e2
#
_cell.length_a   1.000
_cell.length_b   1.000
_cell.length_c   1.000
_cell.angle_alpha   90.00
_cell.angle_beta   90.00
_cell.angle_gamma   90.00
#
_symmetry.space_group_name_H-M   'P 1'
#
loop_
_entity.id
_entity.type
_entity.pdbx_description
1 polymer ?
#
loop_
_entity_poly.entity_id
_entity_poly.type
_entity_poly.pdbx_seq_one_letter_code
_entity_poly.pdbx_strand_id
1 'polypeptide(L)'
;NTFKDDDRELLKQIKEQNPDFIIADGDILNDDSENSDIAMSFIKRLVKIAPVYYALGNHELEYMQNQKSEDLLDEIKSTGAILLEQKYKDIKVKGVPVRIGGMYGYAFDPNGTTKRADMGDGIYDFLKDFENTSSYKIMMSHRPDSFIFGEASKAWDIDLVVSSHDHGGQVVFPFLGGFYGGDQGYFPEYIHGLYNKDKMKILISSGLGSNKQKLPRFNNVPEVMVVNLSN
;
A
#
# COMPACT_ATOMS: atom_id res chain seq x y z
N ASN A 1 9.86 -4.63 -12.88
CA ASN A 1 8.83 -5.37 -13.63
C ASN A 1 8.23 -4.45 -14.69
N THR A 2 8.52 -4.72 -15.96
CA THR A 2 7.89 -4.02 -17.08
C THR A 2 6.85 -4.92 -17.70
N PHE A 3 5.66 -4.39 -17.89
CA PHE A 3 4.63 -5.04 -18.70
C PHE A 3 4.96 -4.86 -20.18
N LYS A 4 4.43 -5.73 -21.04
CA LYS A 4 4.56 -5.58 -22.48
C LYS A 4 3.99 -4.22 -22.91
N ASP A 5 4.50 -3.68 -24.00
CA ASP A 5 4.05 -2.41 -24.59
C ASP A 5 4.14 -1.18 -23.66
N ASP A 6 5.18 -1.15 -22.82
CA ASP A 6 5.44 -0.01 -21.95
C ASP A 6 4.25 0.35 -21.05
N ASP A 7 3.61 -0.67 -20.44
CA ASP A 7 2.44 -0.57 -19.57
C ASP A 7 1.20 0.12 -20.18
N ARG A 8 1.16 0.31 -21.49
CA ARG A 8 0.07 1.04 -22.16
C ARG A 8 -1.31 0.43 -21.94
N GLU A 9 -1.40 -0.90 -22.02
CA GLU A 9 -2.68 -1.58 -21.81
C GLU A 9 -3.13 -1.48 -20.34
N LEU A 10 -2.20 -1.62 -19.39
CA LEU A 10 -2.48 -1.43 -17.97
C LEU A 10 -3.00 -0.01 -17.68
N LEU A 11 -2.31 1.00 -18.18
CA LEU A 11 -2.72 2.41 -18.01
C LEU A 11 -4.06 2.70 -18.65
N LYS A 12 -4.36 2.10 -19.82
CA LYS A 12 -5.65 2.19 -20.47
C LYS A 12 -6.75 1.60 -19.60
N GLN A 13 -6.56 0.40 -19.07
CA GLN A 13 -7.52 -0.25 -18.18
C GLN A 13 -7.78 0.58 -16.91
N ILE A 14 -6.73 1.14 -16.29
CA ILE A 14 -6.87 2.04 -15.14
C ILE A 14 -7.68 3.28 -15.52
N LYS A 15 -7.38 3.90 -16.65
CA LYS A 15 -8.10 5.09 -17.13
C LYS A 15 -9.58 4.81 -17.41
N GLU A 16 -9.90 3.64 -17.95
CA GLU A 16 -11.28 3.21 -18.25
C GLU A 16 -12.13 3.06 -16.99
N GLN A 17 -11.52 2.83 -15.81
CA GLN A 17 -12.23 2.83 -14.54
C GLN A 17 -12.64 4.24 -14.08
N ASN A 18 -12.13 5.29 -14.71
CA ASN A 18 -12.39 6.69 -14.36
C ASN A 18 -12.25 6.95 -12.84
N PRO A 19 -11.08 6.65 -12.23
CA PRO A 19 -10.90 6.73 -10.80
C PRO A 19 -10.93 8.18 -10.30
N ASP A 20 -11.53 8.42 -9.14
CA ASP A 20 -11.48 9.72 -8.46
C ASP A 20 -10.08 10.01 -7.91
N PHE A 21 -9.34 8.96 -7.53
CA PHE A 21 -7.93 8.99 -7.17
C PHE A 21 -7.32 7.59 -7.30
N ILE A 22 -5.99 7.50 -7.25
CA ILE A 22 -5.21 6.26 -7.31
C ILE A 22 -4.37 6.15 -6.04
N ILE A 23 -4.30 4.96 -5.46
CA ILE A 23 -3.40 4.61 -4.38
C ILE A 23 -2.24 3.80 -4.96
N ALA A 24 -1.02 4.24 -4.69
CA ALA A 24 0.23 3.52 -4.93
C ALA A 24 0.83 3.15 -3.57
N ASP A 25 0.58 1.92 -3.14
CA ASP A 25 0.84 1.45 -1.78
C ASP A 25 2.18 0.72 -1.68
N GLY A 26 3.26 1.40 -2.10
CA GLY A 26 4.63 0.95 -1.95
C GLY A 26 5.08 -0.15 -2.93
N ASP A 27 6.38 -0.45 -2.86
CA ASP A 27 7.08 -1.48 -3.66
C ASP A 27 6.89 -1.30 -5.18
N ILE A 28 6.85 -0.04 -5.65
CA ILE A 28 6.76 0.28 -7.09
C ILE A 28 8.12 0.08 -7.78
N LEU A 29 9.22 0.17 -7.03
CA LEU A 29 10.53 -0.26 -7.50
C LEU A 29 11.06 -1.43 -6.67
N ASN A 30 12.09 -2.12 -7.17
CA ASN A 30 12.77 -3.14 -6.38
C ASN A 30 13.96 -2.51 -5.62
N ASP A 31 14.30 -3.10 -4.48
CA ASP A 31 15.45 -2.75 -3.64
C ASP A 31 16.82 -2.86 -4.36
N ASP A 32 16.90 -3.76 -5.35
CA ASP A 32 18.08 -4.02 -6.17
C ASP A 32 18.07 -3.28 -7.52
N SER A 33 17.15 -2.34 -7.74
CA SER A 33 17.10 -1.55 -8.97
C SER A 33 18.33 -0.67 -9.11
N GLU A 34 18.89 -0.58 -10.33
CA GLU A 34 20.03 0.30 -10.62
C GLU A 34 19.65 1.79 -10.49
N ASN A 35 18.41 2.14 -10.82
CA ASN A 35 17.83 3.46 -10.69
C ASN A 35 16.30 3.40 -10.56
N SER A 36 15.68 4.53 -10.31
CA SER A 36 14.22 4.67 -10.12
C SER A 36 13.45 4.98 -11.43
N ASP A 37 14.12 5.18 -12.55
CA ASP A 37 13.56 5.77 -13.78
C ASP A 37 12.26 5.11 -14.25
N ILE A 38 12.22 3.77 -14.25
CA ILE A 38 11.05 3.00 -14.69
C ILE A 38 9.87 3.26 -13.75
N ALA A 39 10.10 3.21 -12.44
CA ALA A 39 9.08 3.46 -11.43
C ALA A 39 8.55 4.90 -11.54
N MET A 40 9.45 5.88 -11.59
CA MET A 40 9.09 7.30 -11.72
C MET A 40 8.36 7.59 -13.03
N SER A 41 8.77 6.97 -14.13
CA SER A 41 8.06 7.07 -15.41
C SER A 41 6.64 6.52 -15.32
N PHE A 42 6.43 5.39 -14.65
CA PHE A 42 5.11 4.80 -14.45
C PHE A 42 4.21 5.72 -13.59
N ILE A 43 4.71 6.22 -12.47
CA ILE A 43 3.97 7.15 -11.61
C ILE A 43 3.60 8.44 -12.35
N LYS A 44 4.51 9.03 -13.12
CA LYS A 44 4.23 10.21 -13.97
C LYS A 44 3.07 9.99 -14.96
N ARG A 45 2.90 8.75 -15.43
CA ARG A 45 1.79 8.39 -16.30
C ARG A 45 0.48 8.20 -15.53
N LEU A 46 0.53 7.61 -14.33
CA LEU A 46 -0.64 7.48 -13.44
C LEU A 46 -1.19 8.84 -13.01
N VAL A 47 -0.33 9.79 -12.67
CA VAL A 47 -0.71 11.17 -12.28
C VAL A 47 -1.47 11.90 -13.39
N LYS A 48 -1.27 11.53 -14.66
CA LYS A 48 -2.06 12.08 -15.78
C LYS A 48 -3.48 11.50 -15.87
N ILE A 49 -3.76 10.43 -15.16
CA ILE A 49 -5.09 9.79 -15.13
C ILE A 49 -5.92 10.38 -14.00
N ALA A 50 -5.38 10.39 -12.77
CA ALA A 50 -6.03 10.91 -11.57
C ALA A 50 -4.97 11.29 -10.51
N PRO A 51 -5.32 12.03 -9.44
CA PRO A 51 -4.43 12.26 -8.32
C PRO A 51 -3.90 10.93 -7.75
N VAL A 52 -2.58 10.82 -7.56
CA VAL A 52 -1.93 9.63 -7.02
C VAL A 52 -1.47 9.91 -5.60
N TYR A 53 -1.93 9.12 -4.65
CA TYR A 53 -1.42 9.08 -3.26
C TYR A 53 -0.44 7.92 -3.15
N TYR A 54 0.74 8.21 -2.64
CA TYR A 54 1.85 7.26 -2.56
C TYR A 54 2.25 7.03 -1.11
N ALA A 55 2.31 5.78 -0.68
CA ALA A 55 2.96 5.34 0.55
C ALA A 55 4.22 4.55 0.22
N LEU A 56 5.19 4.53 1.13
CA LEU A 56 6.43 3.76 0.94
C LEU A 56 6.20 2.30 1.32
N GLY A 57 6.81 1.39 0.54
CA GLY A 57 6.99 0.00 0.91
C GLY A 57 8.40 -0.26 1.45
N ASN A 58 8.70 -1.50 1.78
CA ASN A 58 10.04 -1.84 2.25
C ASN A 58 11.09 -1.74 1.15
N HIS A 59 10.74 -2.02 -0.10
CA HIS A 59 11.68 -1.93 -1.21
C HIS A 59 12.15 -0.49 -1.47
N GLU A 60 11.29 0.53 -1.31
CA GLU A 60 11.74 1.93 -1.40
C GLU A 60 12.76 2.27 -0.32
N LEU A 61 12.57 1.79 0.90
CA LEU A 61 13.49 2.08 2.00
C LEU A 61 14.80 1.32 1.87
N GLU A 62 14.73 0.05 1.51
CA GLU A 62 15.90 -0.77 1.23
C GLU A 62 16.70 -0.18 0.05
N TYR A 63 16.02 0.31 -1.00
CA TYR A 63 16.65 1.01 -2.11
C TYR A 63 17.39 2.27 -1.64
N MET A 64 16.73 3.15 -0.87
CA MET A 64 17.38 4.35 -0.33
C MET A 64 18.57 4.00 0.57
N GLN A 65 18.45 2.96 1.39
CA GLN A 65 19.54 2.48 2.23
C GLN A 65 20.71 1.93 1.39
N ASN A 66 20.43 1.15 0.34
CA ASN A 66 21.43 0.58 -0.55
C ASN A 66 22.16 1.67 -1.37
N GLN A 67 21.42 2.65 -1.86
CA GLN A 67 21.99 3.80 -2.60
C GLN A 67 22.60 4.86 -1.67
N LYS A 68 22.37 4.77 -0.36
CA LYS A 68 22.77 5.77 0.64
C LYS A 68 22.29 7.19 0.28
N SER A 69 21.07 7.28 -0.24
CA SER A 69 20.46 8.54 -0.70
C SER A 69 18.97 8.57 -0.39
N GLU A 70 18.48 9.74 0.00
CA GLU A 70 17.07 10.05 0.16
C GLU A 70 16.45 10.71 -1.09
N ASP A 71 17.19 10.82 -2.19
CA ASP A 71 16.74 11.49 -3.41
C ASP A 71 15.46 10.89 -3.97
N LEU A 72 15.21 9.59 -3.72
CA LEU A 72 13.98 8.90 -4.12
C LEU A 72 12.72 9.61 -3.64
N LEU A 73 12.71 10.17 -2.42
CA LEU A 73 11.53 10.87 -1.90
C LEU A 73 11.19 12.12 -2.73
N ASP A 74 12.22 12.84 -3.17
CA ASP A 74 12.05 14.01 -4.01
C ASP A 74 11.74 13.63 -5.47
N GLU A 75 12.31 12.53 -5.95
CA GLU A 75 11.94 11.95 -7.25
C GLU A 75 10.46 11.57 -7.29
N ILE A 76 9.93 10.86 -6.26
CA ILE A 76 8.50 10.55 -6.15
C ILE A 76 7.66 11.82 -6.18
N LYS A 77 7.97 12.82 -5.36
CA LYS A 77 7.26 14.11 -5.35
C LYS A 77 7.33 14.82 -6.71
N SER A 78 8.47 14.75 -7.39
CA SER A 78 8.69 15.36 -8.72
C SER A 78 7.80 14.77 -9.81
N THR A 79 7.27 13.56 -9.61
CA THR A 79 6.30 12.95 -10.52
C THR A 79 4.92 13.64 -10.50
N GLY A 80 4.65 14.40 -9.43
CA GLY A 80 3.33 14.95 -9.11
C GLY A 80 2.50 14.05 -8.18
N ALA A 81 3.01 12.92 -7.75
CA ALA A 81 2.37 12.09 -6.73
C ALA A 81 2.44 12.76 -5.35
N ILE A 82 1.44 12.52 -4.54
CA ILE A 82 1.32 13.02 -3.17
C ILE A 82 1.88 11.95 -2.24
N LEU A 83 3.15 12.12 -1.85
CA LEU A 83 3.81 11.22 -0.90
C LEU A 83 3.28 11.46 0.51
N LEU A 84 2.77 10.40 1.14
CA LEU A 84 2.25 10.41 2.50
C LEU A 84 3.08 9.44 3.36
N GLU A 85 4.00 9.98 4.12
CA GLU A 85 4.83 9.25 5.07
C GLU A 85 4.58 9.84 6.46
N GLN A 86 3.87 9.11 7.33
CA GLN A 86 3.32 9.62 8.58
C GLN A 86 2.63 10.99 8.39
N LYS A 87 1.88 11.08 7.30
CA LYS A 87 1.13 12.28 6.90
C LYS A 87 -0.22 11.89 6.35
N TYR A 88 -1.12 12.84 6.31
CA TYR A 88 -2.40 12.66 5.67
C TYR A 88 -2.81 13.86 4.83
N LYS A 89 -3.79 13.64 3.97
CA LYS A 89 -4.44 14.66 3.16
C LYS A 89 -5.95 14.54 3.29
N ASP A 90 -6.59 15.66 3.65
CA ASP A 90 -8.05 15.79 3.59
C ASP A 90 -8.46 16.20 2.18
N ILE A 91 -9.42 15.48 1.62
CA ILE A 91 -9.97 15.69 0.28
C ILE A 91 -11.48 15.61 0.30
N LYS A 92 -12.10 15.97 -0.83
CA LYS A 92 -13.52 15.70 -1.10
C LYS A 92 -13.65 14.89 -2.36
N VAL A 93 -14.31 13.75 -2.26
CA VAL A 93 -14.64 12.89 -3.39
C VAL A 93 -16.13 12.96 -3.62
N LYS A 94 -16.55 13.53 -4.74
CA LYS A 94 -17.97 13.76 -5.05
C LYS A 94 -18.76 14.44 -3.91
N GLY A 95 -18.09 15.34 -3.20
CA GLY A 95 -18.68 16.08 -2.07
C GLY A 95 -18.52 15.39 -0.71
N VAL A 96 -18.13 14.12 -0.66
CA VAL A 96 -17.92 13.37 0.58
C VAL A 96 -16.50 13.66 1.11
N PRO A 97 -16.35 14.05 2.40
CA PRO A 97 -15.03 14.27 2.97
C PRO A 97 -14.32 12.92 3.23
N VAL A 98 -13.07 12.83 2.79
CA VAL A 98 -12.21 11.65 2.92
C VAL A 98 -10.84 12.11 3.43
N ARG A 99 -10.30 11.42 4.42
CA ARG A 99 -8.93 11.58 4.88
C ARG A 99 -8.10 10.39 4.40
N ILE A 100 -7.05 10.64 3.64
CA ILE A 100 -6.11 9.61 3.18
C ILE A 100 -4.81 9.80 3.93
N GLY A 101 -4.36 8.80 4.68
CA GLY A 101 -3.09 8.75 5.36
C GLY A 101 -2.16 7.72 4.77
N GLY A 102 -0.87 7.90 5.00
CA GLY A 102 0.16 6.93 4.63
C GLY A 102 1.10 6.67 5.80
N MET A 103 1.41 5.44 6.01
CA MET A 103 2.39 4.97 6.98
C MET A 103 3.44 4.13 6.28
N TYR A 104 4.60 4.14 6.85
CA TYR A 104 5.64 3.23 6.47
C TYR A 104 5.28 1.76 6.81
N GLY A 105 5.88 0.81 6.06
CA GLY A 105 5.56 -0.61 6.07
C GLY A 105 5.47 -1.30 7.43
N TYR A 106 6.32 -0.98 8.39
CA TYR A 106 6.15 -1.39 9.79
C TYR A 106 5.58 -0.22 10.60
N ALA A 107 4.29 -0.10 10.60
CA ALA A 107 3.61 0.95 11.32
C ALA A 107 3.88 0.85 12.83
N PHE A 108 3.78 -0.37 13.38
CA PHE A 108 4.05 -0.71 14.78
C PHE A 108 4.14 -2.23 14.91
N ASP A 109 4.56 -2.71 16.08
CA ASP A 109 4.71 -4.14 16.36
C ASP A 109 3.42 -4.92 16.01
N PRO A 110 3.50 -5.98 15.17
CA PRO A 110 2.35 -6.81 14.82
C PRO A 110 1.72 -7.51 16.03
N ASN A 111 2.42 -7.62 17.17
CA ASN A 111 1.82 -8.08 18.42
C ASN A 111 0.77 -7.11 18.99
N GLY A 112 0.57 -5.97 18.30
CA GLY A 112 -0.57 -5.10 18.51
C GLY A 112 -0.46 -4.18 19.70
N THR A 113 0.74 -3.70 19.96
CA THR A 113 0.87 -2.62 20.94
C THR A 113 0.09 -1.40 20.47
N THR A 114 -0.63 -0.80 21.40
CA THR A 114 -1.35 0.45 21.20
C THR A 114 -0.93 1.52 22.20
N LYS A 115 0.12 1.19 22.97
CA LYS A 115 0.68 2.10 23.96
C LYS A 115 1.75 2.96 23.31
N ARG A 116 1.70 4.26 23.57
CA ARG A 116 2.68 5.23 23.04
C ARG A 116 4.13 4.81 23.28
N ALA A 117 4.43 4.25 24.46
CA ALA A 117 5.79 3.84 24.81
C ALA A 117 6.37 2.71 23.97
N ASP A 118 5.51 1.93 23.33
CA ASP A 118 5.89 0.73 22.58
C ASP A 118 5.81 0.96 21.05
N MET A 119 5.38 2.16 20.62
CA MET A 119 5.30 2.54 19.21
C MET A 119 6.52 3.37 18.81
N GLY A 120 6.91 3.30 17.55
CA GLY A 120 7.98 4.13 17.00
C GLY A 120 7.71 5.64 17.13
N ASP A 121 8.77 6.42 17.06
CA ASP A 121 8.71 7.87 17.23
C ASP A 121 7.70 8.52 16.27
N GLY A 122 6.78 9.29 16.84
CA GLY A 122 5.76 10.03 16.11
C GLY A 122 4.57 9.21 15.62
N ILE A 123 4.65 7.87 15.56
CA ILE A 123 3.55 7.03 15.02
C ILE A 123 2.27 7.17 15.86
N TYR A 124 2.39 7.12 17.18
CA TYR A 124 1.23 7.27 18.06
C TYR A 124 0.56 8.65 17.90
N ASP A 125 1.35 9.71 17.86
CA ASP A 125 0.85 11.08 17.72
C ASP A 125 0.22 11.29 16.33
N PHE A 126 0.83 10.71 15.28
CA PHE A 126 0.27 10.71 13.94
C PHE A 126 -1.09 9.98 13.89
N LEU A 127 -1.21 8.78 14.46
CA LEU A 127 -2.47 8.03 14.46
C LEU A 127 -3.56 8.75 15.27
N LYS A 128 -3.20 9.37 16.40
CA LYS A 128 -4.12 10.19 17.20
C LYS A 128 -4.64 11.39 16.44
N ASP A 129 -3.78 12.06 15.68
CA ASP A 129 -4.19 13.18 14.84
C ASP A 129 -4.98 12.71 13.62
N PHE A 130 -4.56 11.60 13.02
CA PHE A 130 -5.24 10.99 11.88
C PHE A 130 -6.68 10.59 12.19
N GLU A 131 -6.95 9.97 13.33
CA GLU A 131 -8.31 9.55 13.69
C GLU A 131 -9.24 10.72 14.06
N ASN A 132 -8.68 11.90 14.37
CA ASN A 132 -9.43 13.07 14.85
C ASN A 132 -10.17 13.80 13.72
N THR A 133 -11.11 13.13 13.09
CA THR A 133 -11.95 13.68 12.02
C THR A 133 -13.24 12.87 11.88
N SER A 134 -14.30 13.51 11.36
CA SER A 134 -15.53 12.82 10.94
C SER A 134 -15.49 12.38 9.46
N SER A 135 -14.40 12.62 8.74
CA SER A 135 -14.21 12.17 7.38
C SER A 135 -14.06 10.64 7.32
N TYR A 136 -14.40 10.03 6.19
CA TYR A 136 -14.04 8.64 5.93
C TYR A 136 -12.51 8.50 5.89
N LYS A 137 -11.96 7.60 6.69
CA LYS A 137 -10.52 7.48 6.95
C LYS A 137 -9.93 6.28 6.21
N ILE A 138 -9.05 6.56 5.25
CA ILE A 138 -8.30 5.55 4.49
C ILE A 138 -6.83 5.63 4.91
N MET A 139 -6.28 4.54 5.41
CA MET A 139 -4.86 4.42 5.74
C MET A 139 -4.17 3.52 4.74
N MET A 140 -3.14 4.02 4.07
CA MET A 140 -2.21 3.22 3.30
C MET A 140 -1.15 2.68 4.25
N SER A 141 -1.04 1.36 4.32
CA SER A 141 -0.02 0.65 5.10
C SER A 141 0.44 -0.55 4.29
N HIS A 142 1.58 -0.43 3.63
CA HIS A 142 2.09 -1.44 2.70
C HIS A 142 2.05 -2.85 3.29
N ARG A 143 2.45 -3.00 4.56
CA ARG A 143 2.36 -4.26 5.31
C ARG A 143 1.08 -4.32 6.12
N PRO A 144 0.24 -5.35 5.91
CA PRO A 144 -1.03 -5.46 6.60
C PRO A 144 -0.90 -5.82 8.09
N ASP A 145 0.22 -6.42 8.48
CA ASP A 145 0.44 -7.09 9.77
C ASP A 145 0.13 -6.21 10.97
N SER A 146 0.54 -4.96 10.95
CA SER A 146 0.29 -4.00 12.03
C SER A 146 -1.21 -3.80 12.33
N PHE A 147 -2.08 -3.96 11.34
CA PHE A 147 -3.52 -3.76 11.48
C PHE A 147 -4.32 -5.06 11.56
N ILE A 148 -3.77 -6.15 11.05
CA ILE A 148 -4.42 -7.48 11.10
C ILE A 148 -4.20 -8.14 12.45
N PHE A 149 -2.99 -8.11 12.98
CA PHE A 149 -2.65 -8.73 14.23
C PHE A 149 -2.83 -7.75 15.40
N GLY A 150 -3.06 -8.29 16.59
CA GLY A 150 -3.20 -7.51 17.80
C GLY A 150 -4.49 -6.70 17.92
N GLU A 151 -4.40 -5.57 18.63
CA GLU A 151 -5.56 -4.78 19.05
C GLU A 151 -5.76 -3.49 18.23
N ALA A 152 -5.03 -3.30 17.13
CA ALA A 152 -5.04 -2.06 16.36
C ALA A 152 -6.44 -1.69 15.85
N SER A 153 -7.21 -2.69 15.37
CA SER A 153 -8.57 -2.50 14.89
C SER A 153 -9.57 -2.04 15.96
N LYS A 154 -9.25 -2.28 17.24
CA LYS A 154 -10.05 -1.80 18.38
C LYS A 154 -9.58 -0.45 18.90
N ALA A 155 -8.28 -0.18 18.77
CA ALA A 155 -7.66 1.00 19.35
C ALA A 155 -7.77 2.25 18.48
N TRP A 156 -7.74 2.07 17.14
CA TRP A 156 -7.72 3.17 16.19
C TRP A 156 -9.01 3.28 15.39
N ASP A 157 -9.54 4.49 15.27
CA ASP A 157 -10.72 4.77 14.46
C ASP A 157 -10.32 5.01 12.99
N ILE A 158 -10.14 3.91 12.26
CA ILE A 158 -9.80 3.87 10.83
C ILE A 158 -10.88 3.05 10.12
N ASP A 159 -11.44 3.57 9.01
CA ASP A 159 -12.52 2.89 8.30
C ASP A 159 -11.97 1.84 7.32
N LEU A 160 -10.88 2.17 6.62
CA LEU A 160 -10.25 1.30 5.61
C LEU A 160 -8.73 1.38 5.71
N VAL A 161 -8.08 0.23 5.85
CA VAL A 161 -6.64 0.06 5.60
C VAL A 161 -6.46 -0.57 4.23
N VAL A 162 -5.54 -0.03 3.44
CA VAL A 162 -5.12 -0.58 2.14
C VAL A 162 -3.69 -1.08 2.30
N SER A 163 -3.44 -2.32 1.86
CA SER A 163 -2.15 -2.99 1.97
C SER A 163 -1.83 -3.81 0.72
N SER A 164 -0.57 -4.19 0.57
CA SER A 164 -0.12 -5.02 -0.55
C SER A 164 0.92 -6.07 -0.13
N HIS A 165 2.14 -5.79 0.06
CA HIS A 165 3.30 -6.57 0.53
C HIS A 165 3.32 -8.10 0.26
N ASP A 166 2.27 -8.83 0.58
CA ASP A 166 2.21 -10.30 0.56
C ASP A 166 2.04 -10.90 -0.84
N HIS A 167 1.92 -10.06 -1.88
CA HIS A 167 1.80 -10.47 -3.28
C HIS A 167 0.78 -11.59 -3.53
N GLY A 168 -0.32 -11.65 -2.76
CA GLY A 168 -1.32 -12.70 -2.84
C GLY A 168 -0.78 -14.09 -2.52
N GLY A 169 0.30 -14.19 -1.72
CA GLY A 169 0.94 -15.44 -1.33
C GLY A 169 1.84 -16.03 -2.40
N GLN A 170 2.24 -15.26 -3.44
CA GLN A 170 3.13 -15.62 -4.56
C GLN A 170 2.64 -16.82 -5.36
N VAL A 171 2.67 -18.03 -4.80
CA VAL A 171 2.13 -19.27 -5.35
C VAL A 171 0.81 -19.58 -4.65
N VAL A 172 -0.25 -19.78 -5.42
CA VAL A 172 -1.58 -20.10 -4.87
C VAL A 172 -1.94 -21.54 -5.21
N PHE A 173 -2.11 -22.35 -4.17
CA PHE A 173 -2.57 -23.73 -4.32
C PHE A 173 -4.09 -23.80 -4.24
N PRO A 174 -4.73 -24.57 -5.14
CA PRO A 174 -6.15 -24.84 -5.02
C PRO A 174 -6.48 -25.42 -3.63
N PHE A 175 -7.50 -24.88 -2.99
CA PHE A 175 -8.01 -25.27 -1.66
C PHE A 175 -7.10 -24.97 -0.47
N LEU A 176 -5.82 -24.68 -0.65
CA LEU A 176 -4.86 -24.38 0.43
C LEU A 176 -4.55 -22.88 0.55
N GLY A 177 -4.82 -22.11 -0.52
CA GLY A 177 -4.50 -20.67 -0.52
C GLY A 177 -3.07 -20.36 -0.92
N GLY A 178 -2.56 -19.20 -0.51
CA GLY A 178 -1.21 -18.73 -0.81
C GLY A 178 -0.14 -19.52 -0.09
N PHE A 179 1.00 -19.64 -0.74
CA PHE A 179 2.11 -20.42 -0.19
C PHE A 179 2.93 -19.62 0.82
N TYR A 180 3.21 -18.34 0.53
CA TYR A 180 4.07 -17.53 1.36
C TYR A 180 3.62 -16.06 1.37
N GLY A 181 3.43 -15.51 2.53
CA GLY A 181 3.16 -14.09 2.74
C GLY A 181 4.23 -13.52 3.64
N GLY A 182 5.03 -12.63 3.12
CA GLY A 182 6.08 -11.87 3.78
C GLY A 182 6.30 -12.17 5.27
N ASP A 183 5.69 -11.37 6.11
CA ASP A 183 5.81 -11.50 7.57
C ASP A 183 4.93 -12.59 8.18
N GLN A 184 3.89 -13.04 7.45
CA GLN A 184 2.98 -14.10 7.90
C GLN A 184 3.57 -15.51 7.70
N GLY A 185 4.65 -15.67 6.92
CA GLY A 185 5.31 -16.95 6.67
C GLY A 185 4.54 -17.86 5.70
N TYR A 186 4.57 -19.17 5.95
CA TYR A 186 3.95 -20.17 5.08
C TYR A 186 2.46 -20.32 5.34
N PHE A 187 1.69 -20.44 4.24
CA PHE A 187 0.22 -20.57 4.25
C PHE A 187 -0.47 -19.46 5.03
N PRO A 188 -0.20 -18.21 4.69
CA PRO A 188 -0.76 -17.04 5.37
C PRO A 188 -2.28 -16.96 5.20
N GLU A 189 -2.95 -16.45 6.22
CA GLU A 189 -4.41 -16.26 6.21
C GLU A 189 -4.83 -15.00 5.48
N TYR A 190 -4.02 -13.93 5.54
CA TYR A 190 -4.39 -12.59 5.11
C TYR A 190 -3.51 -12.12 3.94
N ILE A 191 -3.81 -12.57 2.73
CA ILE A 191 -2.97 -12.32 1.56
C ILE A 191 -3.64 -11.58 0.41
N HIS A 192 -4.97 -11.59 0.36
CA HIS A 192 -5.71 -11.03 -0.76
C HIS A 192 -7.20 -10.89 -0.43
N GLY A 193 -7.76 -9.72 -0.78
CA GLY A 193 -9.19 -9.46 -0.65
C GLY A 193 -9.53 -8.49 0.49
N LEU A 194 -10.81 -8.44 0.84
CA LEU A 194 -11.34 -7.55 1.86
C LEU A 194 -11.66 -8.32 3.13
N TYR A 195 -11.03 -7.92 4.23
CA TYR A 195 -11.24 -8.48 5.55
C TYR A 195 -11.95 -7.48 6.46
N ASN A 196 -12.77 -7.97 7.36
CA ASN A 196 -13.40 -7.16 8.40
C ASN A 196 -12.75 -7.50 9.75
N LYS A 197 -12.22 -6.50 10.41
CA LYS A 197 -11.56 -6.62 11.70
C LYS A 197 -12.18 -5.58 12.65
N ASP A 198 -13.07 -6.02 13.52
CA ASP A 198 -13.86 -5.14 14.39
C ASP A 198 -14.59 -4.03 13.58
N LYS A 199 -14.18 -2.77 13.73
CA LYS A 199 -14.73 -1.62 13.00
C LYS A 199 -13.99 -1.33 11.70
N MET A 200 -12.80 -1.89 11.53
CA MET A 200 -11.87 -1.60 10.45
C MET A 200 -12.07 -2.60 9.30
N LYS A 201 -12.03 -2.10 8.09
CA LYS A 201 -11.88 -2.92 6.89
C LYS A 201 -10.42 -2.92 6.45
N ILE A 202 -9.91 -4.07 6.05
CA ILE A 202 -8.53 -4.21 5.57
C ILE A 202 -8.59 -4.81 4.17
N LEU A 203 -8.15 -4.05 3.19
CA LEU A 203 -8.07 -4.46 1.80
C LEU A 203 -6.63 -4.80 1.45
N ILE A 204 -6.38 -6.05 1.06
CA ILE A 204 -5.06 -6.51 0.68
C ILE A 204 -5.06 -6.83 -0.80
N SER A 205 -4.20 -6.16 -1.56
CA SER A 205 -4.00 -6.41 -2.98
C SER A 205 -2.84 -7.39 -3.21
N SER A 206 -2.99 -8.26 -4.21
CA SER A 206 -1.85 -9.05 -4.68
C SER A 206 -0.86 -8.23 -5.51
N GLY A 207 -1.23 -7.02 -5.91
CA GLY A 207 -0.37 -6.09 -6.63
C GLY A 207 0.08 -6.57 -8.01
N LEU A 208 0.99 -5.83 -8.62
CA LEU A 208 1.49 -6.05 -9.98
C LEU A 208 2.84 -6.79 -10.01
N GLY A 209 3.62 -6.65 -8.95
CA GLY A 209 5.00 -7.15 -8.88
C GLY A 209 5.13 -8.66 -8.90
N SER A 210 6.27 -9.14 -9.40
CA SER A 210 6.65 -10.56 -9.33
C SER A 210 8.16 -10.65 -9.22
N ASN A 211 8.65 -11.38 -8.24
CA ASN A 211 10.08 -11.68 -8.12
C ASN A 211 10.40 -12.99 -8.83
N LYS A 212 10.81 -12.89 -10.10
CA LYS A 212 11.14 -14.06 -10.93
C LYS A 212 12.35 -14.86 -10.42
N GLN A 213 13.22 -14.23 -9.66
CA GLN A 213 14.46 -14.87 -9.22
C GLN A 213 14.29 -15.68 -7.92
N LYS A 214 13.40 -15.25 -7.03
CA LYS A 214 13.18 -15.93 -5.75
C LYS A 214 11.96 -16.86 -5.80
N LEU A 215 10.79 -16.30 -6.02
CA LEU A 215 9.53 -17.08 -6.07
C LEU A 215 8.58 -16.45 -7.09
N PRO A 216 8.43 -17.03 -8.29
CA PRO A 216 7.54 -16.48 -9.30
C PRO A 216 6.07 -16.64 -8.89
N ARG A 217 5.19 -15.79 -9.43
CA ARG A 217 3.74 -16.00 -9.29
C ARG A 217 3.32 -17.28 -10.02
N PHE A 218 2.54 -18.10 -9.33
CA PHE A 218 1.88 -19.26 -9.89
C PHE A 218 0.43 -19.31 -9.41
N ASN A 219 -0.52 -19.45 -10.33
CA ASN A 219 -1.95 -19.37 -10.02
C ASN A 219 -2.38 -18.05 -9.33
N ASN A 220 -1.65 -16.98 -9.55
CA ASN A 220 -1.77 -15.72 -8.87
C ASN A 220 -1.54 -14.59 -9.88
N VAL A 221 -2.61 -14.06 -10.42
CA VAL A 221 -2.56 -13.05 -11.48
C VAL A 221 -2.23 -11.69 -10.87
N PRO A 222 -1.29 -10.91 -11.47
CA PRO A 222 -1.11 -9.51 -11.10
C PRO A 222 -2.41 -8.71 -11.26
N GLU A 223 -2.69 -7.81 -10.32
CA GLU A 223 -3.94 -7.07 -10.32
C GLU A 223 -3.79 -5.60 -9.93
N VAL A 224 -4.76 -4.81 -10.36
CA VAL A 224 -5.11 -3.51 -9.81
C VAL A 224 -6.51 -3.62 -9.27
N MET A 225 -6.71 -3.33 -7.99
CA MET A 225 -8.03 -3.36 -7.37
C MET A 225 -8.80 -2.08 -7.65
N VAL A 226 -10.07 -2.23 -8.01
CA VAL A 226 -11.03 -1.12 -8.11
C VAL A 226 -11.93 -1.13 -6.88
N VAL A 227 -11.88 -0.05 -6.11
CA VAL A 227 -12.64 0.08 -4.87
C VAL A 227 -13.74 1.13 -5.05
N ASN A 228 -14.98 0.72 -4.87
CA ASN A 228 -16.12 1.63 -4.85
C ASN A 228 -16.54 1.88 -3.40
N LEU A 229 -16.37 3.12 -2.95
CA LEU A 229 -16.89 3.56 -1.65
C LEU A 229 -18.32 4.03 -1.84
N SER A 230 -19.26 3.39 -1.16
CA SER A 230 -20.67 3.76 -1.14
C SER A 230 -21.12 4.05 0.29
N ASN A 231 -22.07 4.97 0.44
CA ASN A 231 -22.79 5.23 1.68
C ASN A 231 -23.68 4.04 2.05
#